data_7ac6989742f266968998d161137817ab
#
_entry.id   7ac6989742f266968998d161137817ab
#
_cell.length_a   1.000
_cell.length_b   1.000
_cell.length_c   1.000
_cell.angle_alpha   90.00
_cell.angle_beta   90.00
_cell.angle_gamma   90.00
#
_symmetry.space_group_name_H-M   'P 1'
#
loop_
_entity.id
_entity.type
_entity.pdbx_description
1 polymer ?
#
loop_
_entity_poly.entity_id
_entity_poly.type
_entity_poly.pdbx_seq_one_letter_code
_entity_poly.pdbx_strand_id
1 'polypeptide(L)'
;MKLLRYEWKKLLKSKLFIFSFIVLFGVHLLYSFVPYVMDYHNNGEVLQIEKSLKQKVSGPITSETFEKINALKQKINPQGETNDTQADKIYLNLIETEVNNQLDYSQQMKDYCQNIKDNIVYFETHHEKRQVLKYEKLYQTYEGRTLSYYDNHKGWDKLLDNQTAVIFILLIMMIILPMVYSREKESDMELILYSTKIGNQQIQKGKLYFTISFVIVLVVLFSLMDAILTLSIYGFDGAQLPVYTNAAYHFSTMNVTMLGYWLYRVLFQLIALCCMGVIILTISRRIKNPMMSIMITFAFVSGLLLLGETGFTTWNPCGLLYLNKTVNDVTCITIFHHSFYTYQITLLLDVCILLMIFLYTRYTRRRKSL
;
A
#
# COMPACT_ATOMS: atom_id res chain seq x y z
N MET A 1 -17.21 -24.73 5.56
CA MET A 1 -16.57 -24.98 4.26
C MET A 1 -17.55 -25.13 3.09
N LYS A 2 -18.63 -25.94 3.17
CA LYS A 2 -19.56 -26.15 2.04
C LYS A 2 -20.23 -24.86 1.52
N LEU A 3 -20.66 -23.94 2.42
CA LEU A 3 -21.26 -22.67 2.06
C LEU A 3 -20.29 -21.71 1.36
N LEU A 4 -19.06 -21.61 1.84
CA LEU A 4 -18.01 -20.80 1.19
C LEU A 4 -17.79 -21.27 -0.26
N ARG A 5 -17.66 -22.58 -0.46
CA ARG A 5 -17.50 -23.17 -1.82
C ARG A 5 -18.72 -22.90 -2.72
N TYR A 6 -19.91 -22.87 -2.13
CA TYR A 6 -21.14 -22.53 -2.87
C TYR A 6 -21.15 -21.08 -3.35
N GLU A 7 -20.79 -20.11 -2.47
CA GLU A 7 -20.72 -18.69 -2.84
C GLU A 7 -19.66 -18.43 -3.92
N TRP A 8 -18.50 -19.07 -3.81
CA TRP A 8 -17.48 -19.01 -4.87
C TRP A 8 -17.97 -19.58 -6.21
N LYS A 9 -18.66 -20.73 -6.20
CA LYS A 9 -19.24 -21.31 -7.42
C LYS A 9 -20.31 -20.39 -8.05
N LYS A 10 -21.13 -19.76 -7.21
CA LYS A 10 -22.14 -18.80 -7.63
C LYS A 10 -21.50 -17.57 -8.28
N LEU A 11 -20.44 -17.05 -7.68
CA LEU A 11 -19.65 -15.94 -8.24
C LEU A 11 -19.05 -16.28 -9.59
N LEU A 12 -18.32 -17.39 -9.66
CA LEU A 12 -17.64 -17.82 -10.90
C LEU A 12 -18.58 -18.15 -12.06
N LYS A 13 -19.86 -18.42 -11.78
CA LYS A 13 -20.90 -18.59 -12.81
C LYS A 13 -21.60 -17.27 -13.18
N SER A 14 -21.35 -16.20 -12.46
CA SER A 14 -21.96 -14.90 -12.73
C SER A 14 -21.31 -14.24 -13.94
N LYS A 15 -22.06 -14.08 -15.03
CA LYS A 15 -21.61 -13.38 -16.25
C LYS A 15 -21.13 -11.95 -15.92
N LEU A 16 -21.80 -11.27 -15.01
CA LEU A 16 -21.43 -9.91 -14.60
C LEU A 16 -20.08 -9.89 -13.89
N PHE A 17 -19.81 -10.86 -13.00
CA PHE A 17 -18.50 -10.96 -12.35
C PHE A 17 -17.39 -11.19 -13.37
N ILE A 18 -17.57 -12.19 -14.23
CA ILE A 18 -16.56 -12.55 -15.24
C ILE A 18 -16.28 -11.33 -16.13
N PHE A 19 -17.33 -10.68 -16.62
CA PHE A 19 -17.19 -9.49 -17.47
C PHE A 19 -16.50 -8.33 -16.75
N SER A 20 -17.00 -7.93 -15.58
CA SER A 20 -16.41 -6.82 -14.81
C SER A 20 -14.99 -7.10 -14.38
N PHE A 21 -14.68 -8.34 -13.99
CA PHE A 21 -13.32 -8.73 -13.60
C PHE A 21 -12.37 -8.68 -14.81
N ILE A 22 -12.74 -9.26 -15.94
CA ILE A 22 -11.89 -9.25 -17.15
C ILE A 22 -11.64 -7.81 -17.61
N VAL A 23 -12.69 -6.98 -17.66
CA VAL A 23 -12.56 -5.58 -18.09
C VAL A 23 -11.68 -4.80 -17.14
N LEU A 24 -11.99 -4.80 -15.83
CA LEU A 24 -11.25 -3.99 -14.86
C LEU A 24 -9.81 -4.49 -14.65
N PHE A 25 -9.60 -5.80 -14.64
CA PHE A 25 -8.27 -6.38 -14.57
C PHE A 25 -7.47 -6.10 -15.85
N GLY A 26 -8.09 -6.21 -17.02
CA GLY A 26 -7.47 -5.85 -18.29
C GLY A 26 -7.09 -4.38 -18.38
N VAL A 27 -7.99 -3.47 -17.95
CA VAL A 27 -7.69 -2.03 -17.89
C VAL A 27 -6.56 -1.74 -16.89
N HIS A 28 -6.56 -2.41 -15.72
CA HIS A 28 -5.45 -2.28 -14.76
C HIS A 28 -4.11 -2.73 -15.37
N LEU A 29 -4.09 -3.89 -16.05
CA LEU A 29 -2.89 -4.36 -16.74
C LEU A 29 -2.42 -3.37 -17.80
N LEU A 30 -3.32 -2.85 -18.63
CA LEU A 30 -2.97 -1.85 -19.63
C LEU A 30 -2.42 -0.58 -18.99
N TYR A 31 -3.07 -0.10 -17.94
CA TYR A 31 -2.65 1.12 -17.24
C TYR A 31 -1.29 0.98 -16.55
N SER A 32 -1.04 -0.16 -15.90
CA SER A 32 0.22 -0.42 -15.21
C SER A 32 1.33 -0.85 -16.15
N PHE A 33 1.02 -1.66 -17.18
CA PHE A 33 2.02 -2.31 -18.03
C PHE A 33 2.44 -1.46 -19.23
N VAL A 34 1.50 -0.75 -19.87
CA VAL A 34 1.81 0.01 -21.10
C VAL A 34 2.89 1.07 -20.86
N PRO A 35 2.84 1.91 -19.80
CA PRO A 35 3.91 2.86 -19.54
C PRO A 35 5.28 2.20 -19.35
N TYR A 36 5.33 1.04 -18.69
CA TYR A 36 6.59 0.32 -18.45
C TYR A 36 7.15 -0.31 -19.74
N VAL A 37 6.27 -0.88 -20.58
CA VAL A 37 6.69 -1.42 -21.88
C VAL A 37 7.14 -0.31 -22.84
N MET A 38 6.44 0.83 -22.82
CA MET A 38 6.85 1.99 -23.61
C MET A 38 8.21 2.54 -23.16
N ASP A 39 8.42 2.64 -21.84
CA ASP A 39 9.71 3.04 -21.29
C ASP A 39 10.81 2.06 -21.68
N TYR A 40 10.55 0.75 -21.58
CA TYR A 40 11.50 -0.28 -22.01
C TYR A 40 11.74 -0.27 -23.53
N HIS A 41 10.72 -0.07 -24.35
CA HIS A 41 10.84 -0.03 -25.81
C HIS A 41 11.62 1.21 -26.27
N ASN A 42 11.34 2.36 -25.66
CA ASN A 42 11.98 3.63 -26.03
C ASN A 42 13.39 3.78 -25.43
N ASN A 43 13.61 3.22 -24.26
CA ASN A 43 14.81 3.45 -23.44
C ASN A 43 15.49 2.15 -22.99
N GLY A 44 15.20 0.99 -23.62
CA GLY A 44 15.65 -0.31 -23.14
C GLY A 44 17.17 -0.47 -23.09
N GLU A 45 17.89 0.02 -24.11
CA GLU A 45 19.36 0.04 -24.12
C GLU A 45 19.88 0.91 -22.98
N VAL A 46 19.29 2.07 -22.82
CA VAL A 46 19.58 3.04 -21.78
C VAL A 46 19.35 2.47 -20.38
N LEU A 47 18.24 1.77 -20.15
CA LEU A 47 17.94 1.08 -18.89
C LEU A 47 18.96 -0.02 -18.58
N GLN A 48 19.43 -0.75 -19.60
CA GLN A 48 20.48 -1.76 -19.44
C GLN A 48 21.82 -1.13 -19.09
N ILE A 49 22.18 -0.03 -19.76
CA ILE A 49 23.40 0.75 -19.45
C ILE A 49 23.33 1.27 -18.02
N GLU A 50 22.28 1.96 -17.65
CA GLU A 50 22.04 2.46 -16.29
C GLU A 50 22.19 1.33 -15.24
N LYS A 51 21.52 0.20 -15.47
CA LYS A 51 21.58 -0.95 -14.58
C LYS A 51 23.01 -1.49 -14.45
N SER A 52 23.72 -1.63 -15.56
CA SER A 52 25.09 -2.13 -15.58
C SER A 52 26.08 -1.20 -14.85
N LEU A 53 25.90 0.11 -15.01
CA LEU A 53 26.71 1.12 -14.33
C LEU A 53 26.42 1.15 -12.82
N LYS A 54 25.14 1.13 -12.43
CA LYS A 54 24.74 1.07 -11.03
C LYS A 54 25.28 -0.19 -10.33
N GLN A 55 25.25 -1.35 -10.98
CA GLN A 55 25.83 -2.59 -10.43
C GLN A 55 27.34 -2.50 -10.24
N LYS A 56 28.08 -1.82 -11.13
CA LYS A 56 29.54 -1.61 -10.97
C LYS A 56 29.89 -0.69 -9.80
N VAL A 57 29.00 0.24 -9.46
CA VAL A 57 29.17 1.22 -8.37
C VAL A 57 28.56 0.71 -7.05
N SER A 58 27.65 -0.28 -7.11
CA SER A 58 26.98 -0.87 -5.95
C SER A 58 27.96 -1.27 -4.86
N GLY A 59 27.65 -0.91 -3.62
CA GLY A 59 28.46 -1.20 -2.46
C GLY A 59 28.36 -0.17 -1.33
N PRO A 60 29.19 -0.29 -0.30
CA PRO A 60 29.26 0.69 0.79
C PRO A 60 29.68 2.06 0.24
N ILE A 61 29.01 3.11 0.69
CA ILE A 61 29.33 4.50 0.29
C ILE A 61 30.58 4.94 1.04
N THR A 62 31.72 4.88 0.36
CA THR A 62 33.03 5.24 0.87
C THR A 62 33.79 6.09 -0.16
N SER A 63 34.99 6.54 0.17
CA SER A 63 35.89 7.18 -0.81
C SER A 63 36.13 6.31 -2.06
N GLU A 64 36.21 4.97 -1.88
CA GLU A 64 36.35 4.03 -2.99
C GLU A 64 35.20 4.07 -3.99
N THR A 65 33.97 4.39 -3.54
CA THR A 65 32.81 4.52 -4.43
C THR A 65 33.02 5.67 -5.40
N PHE A 66 33.50 6.82 -4.91
CA PHE A 66 33.84 7.98 -5.75
C PHE A 66 35.03 7.71 -6.67
N GLU A 67 36.03 6.97 -6.19
CA GLU A 67 37.17 6.54 -7.03
C GLU A 67 36.69 5.63 -8.16
N LYS A 68 35.78 4.68 -7.89
CA LYS A 68 35.16 3.83 -8.92
C LYS A 68 34.39 4.66 -9.95
N ILE A 69 33.57 5.62 -9.51
CA ILE A 69 32.83 6.52 -10.41
C ILE A 69 33.80 7.32 -11.29
N ASN A 70 34.85 7.90 -10.70
CA ASN A 70 35.86 8.66 -11.43
C ASN A 70 36.65 7.79 -12.40
N ALA A 71 37.03 6.57 -12.01
CA ALA A 71 37.72 5.61 -12.88
C ALA A 71 36.82 5.19 -14.08
N LEU A 72 35.52 5.03 -13.85
CA LEU A 72 34.56 4.75 -14.92
C LEU A 72 34.43 5.96 -15.86
N LYS A 73 34.36 7.19 -15.33
CA LYS A 73 34.32 8.43 -16.13
C LYS A 73 35.56 8.58 -17.01
N GLN A 74 36.74 8.26 -16.47
CA GLN A 74 38.01 8.32 -17.23
C GLN A 74 38.07 7.27 -18.35
N LYS A 75 37.55 6.06 -18.12
CA LYS A 75 37.53 4.98 -19.13
C LYS A 75 36.62 5.31 -20.32
N ILE A 76 35.56 6.07 -20.11
CA ILE A 76 34.59 6.47 -21.14
C ILE A 76 35.15 7.64 -22.00
N ASN A 77 36.27 8.28 -21.63
CA ASN A 77 36.78 9.48 -22.24
C ASN A 77 38.08 9.38 -23.05
N PRO A 78 38.48 8.26 -23.72
CA PRO A 78 39.81 8.25 -24.33
C PRO A 78 39.94 8.76 -25.73
N GLN A 79 38.95 8.96 -26.55
CA GLN A 79 39.08 9.56 -27.92
C GLN A 79 37.81 9.27 -28.78
N GLY A 80 36.94 10.25 -28.87
CA GLY A 80 35.84 10.26 -29.82
C GLY A 80 34.45 10.21 -29.17
N GLU A 81 33.72 11.29 -29.29
CA GLU A 81 32.32 11.39 -28.85
C GLU A 81 31.43 10.57 -29.78
N THR A 82 31.14 9.36 -29.40
CA THR A 82 29.99 8.61 -29.90
C THR A 82 28.77 8.93 -29.04
N ASN A 83 27.56 8.82 -29.56
CA ASN A 83 26.32 9.06 -28.79
C ASN A 83 26.25 8.19 -27.53
N ASP A 84 26.81 6.98 -27.58
CA ASP A 84 26.83 6.03 -26.45
C ASP A 84 27.73 6.53 -25.32
N THR A 85 28.90 7.11 -25.64
CA THR A 85 29.83 7.68 -24.64
C THR A 85 29.25 8.89 -23.92
N GLN A 86 28.41 9.68 -24.60
CA GLN A 86 27.73 10.82 -24.00
C GLN A 86 26.60 10.38 -23.03
N ALA A 87 25.85 9.34 -23.38
CA ALA A 87 24.84 8.74 -22.51
C ALA A 87 25.47 8.18 -21.23
N ASP A 88 26.53 7.40 -21.33
CA ASP A 88 27.25 6.84 -20.17
C ASP A 88 27.74 7.91 -19.21
N LYS A 89 28.27 9.04 -19.72
CA LYS A 89 28.70 10.18 -18.89
C LYS A 89 27.53 10.79 -18.11
N ILE A 90 26.39 10.97 -18.78
CA ILE A 90 25.18 11.52 -18.15
C ILE A 90 24.75 10.61 -17.00
N TYR A 91 24.71 9.28 -17.23
CA TYR A 91 24.31 8.33 -16.20
C TYR A 91 25.28 8.25 -15.04
N LEU A 92 26.59 8.32 -15.28
CA LEU A 92 27.57 8.37 -14.18
C LEU A 92 27.45 9.65 -13.35
N ASN A 93 27.11 10.77 -13.96
CA ASN A 93 26.83 11.99 -13.21
C ASN A 93 25.54 11.88 -12.40
N LEU A 94 24.50 11.22 -12.92
CA LEU A 94 23.26 10.94 -12.17
C LEU A 94 23.54 10.03 -10.97
N ILE A 95 24.31 8.96 -11.16
CA ILE A 95 24.72 8.03 -10.08
C ILE A 95 25.51 8.79 -9.01
N GLU A 96 26.46 9.64 -9.39
CA GLU A 96 27.21 10.47 -8.44
C GLU A 96 26.29 11.41 -7.66
N THR A 97 25.30 12.01 -8.33
CA THR A 97 24.30 12.85 -7.67
C THR A 97 23.44 12.03 -6.71
N GLU A 98 23.01 10.82 -7.07
CA GLU A 98 22.27 9.92 -6.20
C GLU A 98 23.09 9.56 -4.94
N VAL A 99 24.37 9.22 -5.10
CA VAL A 99 25.29 8.92 -3.98
C VAL A 99 25.49 10.13 -3.07
N ASN A 100 25.69 11.32 -3.63
CA ASN A 100 25.80 12.56 -2.85
C ASN A 100 24.52 12.86 -2.09
N ASN A 101 23.34 12.70 -2.72
CA ASN A 101 22.05 12.90 -2.06
C ASN A 101 21.86 11.95 -0.85
N GLN A 102 22.38 10.71 -0.93
CA GLN A 102 22.34 9.77 0.19
C GLN A 102 23.26 10.20 1.34
N LEU A 103 24.42 10.78 1.06
CA LEU A 103 25.30 11.35 2.07
C LEU A 103 24.67 12.59 2.71
N ASP A 104 24.12 13.47 1.89
CA ASP A 104 23.45 14.68 2.35
C ASP A 104 22.23 14.33 3.22
N TYR A 105 21.46 13.29 2.85
CA TYR A 105 20.37 12.77 3.69
C TYR A 105 20.87 12.37 5.08
N SER A 106 22.00 11.67 5.16
CA SER A 106 22.56 11.23 6.44
C SER A 106 22.95 12.41 7.34
N GLN A 107 23.44 13.51 6.75
CA GLN A 107 23.73 14.75 7.47
C GLN A 107 22.44 15.49 7.86
N GLN A 108 21.51 15.63 6.93
CA GLN A 108 20.20 16.26 7.19
C GLN A 108 19.44 15.55 8.33
N MET A 109 19.52 14.23 8.43
CA MET A 109 18.88 13.49 9.53
C MET A 109 19.55 13.75 10.88
N LYS A 110 20.87 13.93 10.92
CA LYS A 110 21.56 14.33 12.16
C LYS A 110 21.08 15.71 12.61
N ASP A 111 21.03 16.67 11.70
CA ASP A 111 20.60 18.04 12.01
C ASP A 111 19.13 18.06 12.42
N TYR A 112 18.28 17.25 11.76
CA TYR A 112 16.88 17.09 12.12
C TYR A 112 16.71 16.48 13.52
N CYS A 113 17.48 15.45 13.87
CA CYS A 113 17.48 14.85 15.20
C CYS A 113 17.97 15.84 16.27
N GLN A 114 18.94 16.70 15.95
CA GLN A 114 19.36 17.77 16.87
C GLN A 114 18.24 18.77 17.13
N ASN A 115 17.56 19.23 16.08
CA ASN A 115 16.40 20.10 16.20
C ASN A 115 15.26 19.47 17.02
N ILE A 116 15.04 18.15 16.90
CA ILE A 116 14.07 17.42 17.72
C ILE A 116 14.49 17.45 19.19
N LYS A 117 15.77 17.25 19.53
CA LYS A 117 16.29 17.34 20.91
C LYS A 117 16.06 18.73 21.50
N ASP A 118 16.37 19.77 20.74
CA ASP A 118 16.20 21.15 21.18
C ASP A 118 14.71 21.45 21.47
N ASN A 119 13.81 20.92 20.64
CA ASN A 119 12.36 21.01 20.89
C ASN A 119 11.92 20.23 22.13
N ILE A 120 12.50 19.05 22.42
CA ILE A 120 12.21 18.29 23.65
C ILE A 120 12.55 19.15 24.87
N VAL A 121 13.75 19.71 24.92
CA VAL A 121 14.21 20.59 26.02
C VAL A 121 13.31 21.82 26.16
N TYR A 122 12.94 22.43 25.02
CA TYR A 122 12.03 23.59 25.04
C TYR A 122 10.66 23.24 25.65
N PHE A 123 10.04 22.14 25.23
CA PHE A 123 8.71 21.74 25.75
C PHE A 123 8.77 21.19 27.18
N GLU A 124 9.89 20.59 27.61
CA GLU A 124 10.11 20.23 29.00
C GLU A 124 10.12 21.49 29.92
N THR A 125 10.85 22.55 29.53
CA THR A 125 10.91 23.80 30.27
C THR A 125 9.57 24.51 30.34
N HIS A 126 8.70 24.34 29.34
CA HIS A 126 7.35 24.91 29.30
C HIS A 126 6.27 23.99 29.89
N HIS A 127 6.65 22.82 30.46
CA HIS A 127 5.75 21.84 31.07
C HIS A 127 4.70 21.23 30.10
N GLU A 128 4.96 21.25 28.80
CA GLU A 128 4.08 20.71 27.76
C GLU A 128 4.29 19.20 27.52
N LYS A 129 3.94 18.36 28.49
CA LYS A 129 4.18 16.91 28.48
C LYS A 129 3.73 16.19 27.20
N ARG A 130 2.63 16.62 26.57
CA ARG A 130 2.13 15.99 25.32
C ARG A 130 3.07 16.22 24.15
N GLN A 131 3.65 17.41 24.06
CA GLN A 131 4.62 17.73 23.00
C GLN A 131 5.93 16.99 23.24
N VAL A 132 6.41 16.92 24.48
CA VAL A 132 7.59 16.13 24.85
C VAL A 132 7.45 14.70 24.35
N LEU A 133 6.37 13.99 24.72
CA LEU A 133 6.12 12.61 24.29
C LEU A 133 6.08 12.46 22.74
N LYS A 134 5.55 13.46 22.03
CA LYS A 134 5.54 13.48 20.58
C LYS A 134 6.95 13.56 20.00
N TYR A 135 7.75 14.50 20.47
CA TYR A 135 9.10 14.71 19.97
C TYR A 135 10.05 13.58 20.39
N GLU A 136 9.90 12.99 21.58
CA GLU A 136 10.61 11.78 21.98
C GLU A 136 10.32 10.62 21.01
N LYS A 137 9.05 10.41 20.61
CA LYS A 137 8.67 9.40 19.65
C LYS A 137 9.31 9.65 18.28
N LEU A 138 9.35 10.90 17.84
CA LEU A 138 10.02 11.29 16.59
C LEU A 138 11.51 11.04 16.68
N TYR A 139 12.14 11.43 17.78
CA TYR A 139 13.56 11.20 18.01
C TYR A 139 13.91 9.71 17.93
N GLN A 140 13.20 8.85 18.66
CA GLN A 140 13.38 7.40 18.60
C GLN A 140 13.22 6.82 17.20
N THR A 141 12.40 7.43 16.36
CA THR A 141 12.16 6.96 15.00
C THR A 141 13.27 7.34 14.04
N TYR A 142 13.85 8.53 14.19
CA TYR A 142 14.84 9.06 13.24
C TYR A 142 16.29 8.94 13.73
N GLU A 143 16.50 8.67 15.02
CA GLU A 143 17.84 8.51 15.58
C GLU A 143 18.62 7.39 14.87
N GLY A 144 19.85 7.69 14.50
CA GLY A 144 20.78 6.73 13.90
C GLY A 144 20.49 6.39 12.43
N ARG A 145 19.55 7.06 11.76
CA ARG A 145 19.32 6.86 10.33
C ARG A 145 20.50 7.35 9.51
N THR A 146 21.06 6.45 8.74
CA THR A 146 22.12 6.73 7.78
C THR A 146 21.92 5.89 6.53
N LEU A 147 22.35 6.42 5.38
CA LEU A 147 22.43 5.67 4.13
C LEU A 147 23.89 5.39 3.87
N SER A 148 24.30 4.15 4.12
CA SER A 148 25.71 3.71 4.03
C SER A 148 25.97 2.76 2.86
N TYR A 149 24.94 2.39 2.11
CA TYR A 149 25.05 1.44 1.01
C TYR A 149 24.28 1.93 -0.20
N TYR A 150 24.91 1.92 -1.36
CA TYR A 150 24.33 2.27 -2.65
C TYR A 150 24.04 1.02 -3.47
N ASP A 151 22.85 0.93 -4.04
CA ASP A 151 22.45 -0.12 -4.97
C ASP A 151 21.34 0.37 -5.92
N ASN A 152 21.11 -0.37 -7.00
CA ASN A 152 20.03 -0.06 -7.91
C ASN A 152 18.67 -0.41 -7.26
N HIS A 153 17.85 0.58 -6.99
CA HIS A 153 16.52 0.42 -6.36
C HIS A 153 15.36 0.88 -7.23
N LYS A 154 15.61 1.20 -8.50
CA LYS A 154 14.62 1.76 -9.44
C LYS A 154 13.35 0.92 -9.55
N GLY A 155 13.47 -0.42 -9.53
CA GLY A 155 12.32 -1.32 -9.58
C GLY A 155 11.42 -1.19 -8.35
N TRP A 156 12.01 -1.08 -7.18
CA TRP A 156 11.28 -0.88 -5.94
C TRP A 156 10.64 0.49 -5.84
N ASP A 157 11.31 1.55 -6.29
CA ASP A 157 10.75 2.89 -6.34
C ASP A 157 9.47 2.91 -7.18
N LYS A 158 9.53 2.39 -8.40
CA LYS A 158 8.37 2.28 -9.30
C LYS A 158 7.24 1.43 -8.71
N LEU A 159 7.58 0.31 -8.04
CA LEU A 159 6.61 -0.54 -7.39
C LEU A 159 5.94 0.14 -6.19
N LEU A 160 6.69 0.87 -5.38
CA LEU A 160 6.18 1.57 -4.21
C LEU A 160 5.35 2.81 -4.59
N ASP A 161 5.67 3.46 -5.69
CA ASP A 161 4.91 4.61 -6.19
C ASP A 161 3.58 4.20 -6.85
N ASN A 162 3.50 2.98 -7.40
CA ASN A 162 2.27 2.49 -8.04
C ASN A 162 1.22 2.10 -6.98
N GLN A 163 0.10 2.84 -6.95
CA GLN A 163 -1.03 2.61 -6.04
C GLN A 163 -2.34 2.32 -6.77
N THR A 164 -2.28 2.09 -8.08
CA THR A 164 -3.49 1.96 -8.92
C THR A 164 -4.29 0.69 -8.64
N ALA A 165 -3.64 -0.41 -8.23
CA ALA A 165 -4.28 -1.68 -7.90
C ALA A 165 -5.46 -1.52 -6.93
N VAL A 166 -5.31 -0.68 -5.90
CA VAL A 166 -6.34 -0.44 -4.88
C VAL A 166 -7.64 0.09 -5.48
N ILE A 167 -7.53 1.01 -6.45
CA ILE A 167 -8.70 1.60 -7.12
C ILE A 167 -9.48 0.52 -7.87
N PHE A 168 -8.79 -0.34 -8.63
CA PHE A 168 -9.43 -1.42 -9.39
C PHE A 168 -10.03 -2.49 -8.48
N ILE A 169 -9.35 -2.85 -7.38
CA ILE A 169 -9.89 -3.76 -6.37
C ILE A 169 -11.17 -3.18 -5.77
N LEU A 170 -11.18 -1.91 -5.37
CA LEU A 170 -12.36 -1.24 -4.83
C LEU A 170 -13.51 -1.23 -5.84
N LEU A 171 -13.26 -0.92 -7.12
CA LEU A 171 -14.28 -0.94 -8.17
C LEU A 171 -14.91 -2.34 -8.32
N ILE A 172 -14.07 -3.40 -8.35
CA ILE A 172 -14.57 -4.78 -8.39
C ILE A 172 -15.43 -5.09 -7.15
N MET A 173 -14.98 -4.69 -5.97
CA MET A 173 -15.70 -4.90 -4.72
C MET A 173 -17.04 -4.15 -4.71
N MET A 174 -17.09 -2.89 -5.17
CA MET A 174 -18.30 -2.08 -5.24
C MET A 174 -19.34 -2.62 -6.23
N ILE A 175 -18.93 -3.35 -7.26
CA ILE A 175 -19.85 -4.00 -8.22
C ILE A 175 -20.36 -5.33 -7.68
N ILE A 176 -19.47 -6.14 -7.09
CA ILE A 176 -19.76 -7.55 -6.79
C ILE A 176 -20.37 -7.76 -5.41
N LEU A 177 -19.78 -7.16 -4.37
CA LEU A 177 -20.22 -7.42 -2.98
C LEU A 177 -21.66 -6.97 -2.70
N PRO A 178 -22.15 -5.83 -3.24
CA PRO A 178 -23.55 -5.44 -3.05
C PRO A 178 -24.56 -6.49 -3.55
N MET A 179 -24.18 -7.30 -4.54
CA MET A 179 -25.07 -8.31 -5.10
C MET A 179 -25.16 -9.59 -4.26
N VAL A 180 -24.27 -9.80 -3.30
CA VAL A 180 -24.22 -11.03 -2.49
C VAL A 180 -25.52 -11.28 -1.71
N TYR A 181 -26.16 -10.21 -1.21
CA TYR A 181 -27.46 -10.28 -0.52
C TYR A 181 -28.61 -9.81 -1.39
N SER A 182 -28.44 -8.70 -2.12
CA SER A 182 -29.54 -8.03 -2.81
C SER A 182 -30.18 -8.91 -3.90
N ARG A 183 -29.41 -9.72 -4.63
CA ARG A 183 -29.97 -10.68 -5.61
C ARG A 183 -30.84 -11.77 -4.99
N GLU A 184 -30.47 -12.26 -3.81
CA GLU A 184 -31.28 -13.28 -3.11
C GLU A 184 -32.58 -12.67 -2.58
N LYS A 185 -32.55 -11.40 -2.19
CA LYS A 185 -33.74 -10.67 -1.78
C LYS A 185 -34.67 -10.31 -2.94
N GLU A 186 -34.11 -9.90 -4.08
CA GLU A 186 -34.87 -9.61 -5.28
C GLU A 186 -35.62 -10.84 -5.79
N SER A 187 -35.01 -12.03 -5.71
CA SER A 187 -35.60 -13.30 -6.11
C SER A 187 -36.46 -13.97 -5.02
N ASP A 188 -36.68 -13.31 -3.87
CA ASP A 188 -37.38 -13.83 -2.68
C ASP A 188 -36.78 -15.18 -2.15
N MET A 189 -35.62 -15.58 -2.64
CA MET A 189 -34.92 -16.78 -2.19
C MET A 189 -34.43 -16.67 -0.72
N GLU A 190 -34.33 -15.46 -0.21
CA GLU A 190 -33.97 -15.20 1.20
C GLU A 190 -34.89 -15.91 2.17
N LEU A 191 -36.20 -15.92 1.93
CA LEU A 191 -37.21 -16.59 2.78
C LEU A 191 -36.99 -18.11 2.81
N ILE A 192 -36.72 -18.70 1.63
CA ILE A 192 -36.46 -20.14 1.51
C ILE A 192 -35.15 -20.51 2.22
N LEU A 193 -34.09 -19.70 2.03
CA LEU A 193 -32.79 -19.93 2.66
C LEU A 193 -32.87 -19.85 4.19
N TYR A 194 -33.68 -18.93 4.74
CA TYR A 194 -33.83 -18.77 6.19
C TYR A 194 -34.68 -19.85 6.85
N SER A 195 -35.59 -20.48 6.09
CA SER A 195 -36.41 -21.61 6.57
C SER A 195 -35.67 -22.94 6.56
N THR A 196 -34.46 -23.00 5.93
CA THR A 196 -33.68 -24.23 5.88
C THR A 196 -33.05 -24.60 7.23
N LYS A 197 -32.77 -25.91 7.44
CA LYS A 197 -32.09 -26.46 8.61
C LYS A 197 -30.72 -25.79 8.87
N ILE A 198 -30.08 -25.23 7.85
CA ILE A 198 -28.79 -24.53 7.94
C ILE A 198 -28.94 -23.19 8.69
N GLY A 199 -30.10 -22.55 8.61
CA GLY A 199 -30.45 -21.35 9.34
C GLY A 199 -29.70 -20.09 8.91
N ASN A 200 -30.34 -18.95 9.17
CA ASN A 200 -29.86 -17.60 8.81
C ASN A 200 -28.40 -17.32 9.22
N GLN A 201 -27.99 -17.80 10.39
CA GLN A 201 -26.66 -17.48 10.94
C GLN A 201 -25.50 -18.13 10.20
N GLN A 202 -25.65 -19.38 9.75
CA GLN A 202 -24.60 -20.07 9.00
C GLN A 202 -24.45 -19.46 7.61
N ILE A 203 -25.56 -19.01 7.02
CA ILE A 203 -25.55 -18.29 5.72
C ILE A 203 -24.80 -16.97 5.86
N GLN A 204 -25.11 -16.18 6.90
CA GLN A 204 -24.40 -14.92 7.15
C GLN A 204 -22.91 -15.09 7.36
N LYS A 205 -22.50 -16.11 8.15
CA LYS A 205 -21.08 -16.46 8.31
C LYS A 205 -20.45 -16.91 7.00
N GLY A 206 -21.15 -17.72 6.22
CA GLY A 206 -20.66 -18.14 4.90
C GLY A 206 -20.36 -16.96 3.99
N LYS A 207 -21.25 -15.96 3.95
CA LYS A 207 -21.08 -14.74 3.16
C LYS A 207 -19.97 -13.83 3.70
N LEU A 208 -19.80 -13.74 5.02
CA LEU A 208 -18.70 -13.00 5.62
C LEU A 208 -17.35 -13.63 5.26
N TYR A 209 -17.20 -14.95 5.45
CA TYR A 209 -15.98 -15.66 5.04
C TYR A 209 -15.72 -15.58 3.54
N PHE A 210 -16.80 -15.62 2.73
CA PHE A 210 -16.69 -15.41 1.30
C PHE A 210 -16.12 -14.03 0.99
N THR A 211 -16.66 -12.95 1.60
CA THR A 211 -16.19 -11.58 1.40
C THR A 211 -14.72 -11.43 1.75
N ILE A 212 -14.30 -11.94 2.92
CA ILE A 212 -12.90 -11.88 3.35
C ILE A 212 -11.99 -12.67 2.38
N SER A 213 -12.38 -13.90 2.00
CA SER A 213 -11.59 -14.70 1.07
C SER A 213 -11.53 -14.09 -0.33
N PHE A 214 -12.59 -13.43 -0.77
CA PHE A 214 -12.66 -12.72 -2.05
C PHE A 214 -11.69 -11.53 -2.07
N VAL A 215 -11.69 -10.72 -1.02
CA VAL A 215 -10.75 -9.60 -0.87
C VAL A 215 -9.31 -10.09 -0.84
N ILE A 216 -9.00 -11.14 -0.08
CA ILE A 216 -7.65 -11.73 -0.03
C ILE A 216 -7.18 -12.14 -1.44
N VAL A 217 -8.04 -12.83 -2.18
CA VAL A 217 -7.69 -13.27 -3.55
C VAL A 217 -7.42 -12.09 -4.46
N LEU A 218 -8.25 -11.04 -4.41
CA LEU A 218 -8.04 -9.84 -5.22
C LEU A 218 -6.74 -9.12 -4.85
N VAL A 219 -6.50 -8.86 -3.56
CA VAL A 219 -5.30 -8.15 -3.11
C VAL A 219 -4.04 -8.90 -3.50
N VAL A 220 -4.00 -10.21 -3.25
CA VAL A 220 -2.83 -11.05 -3.61
C VAL A 220 -2.61 -11.05 -5.12
N LEU A 221 -3.68 -11.23 -5.92
CA LEU A 221 -3.58 -11.28 -7.37
C LEU A 221 -3.03 -9.96 -7.94
N PHE A 222 -3.62 -8.83 -7.58
CA PHE A 222 -3.22 -7.51 -8.10
C PHE A 222 -1.84 -7.12 -7.62
N SER A 223 -1.53 -7.30 -6.32
CA SER A 223 -0.22 -6.94 -5.78
C SER A 223 0.92 -7.79 -6.33
N LEU A 224 0.69 -9.10 -6.55
CA LEU A 224 1.68 -9.97 -7.19
C LEU A 224 1.88 -9.61 -8.67
N MET A 225 0.81 -9.29 -9.39
CA MET A 225 0.92 -8.86 -10.78
C MET A 225 1.73 -7.58 -10.90
N ASP A 226 1.45 -6.56 -10.09
CA ASP A 226 2.22 -5.31 -10.10
C ASP A 226 3.69 -5.57 -9.76
N ALA A 227 3.97 -6.38 -8.74
CA ALA A 227 5.34 -6.72 -8.37
C ALA A 227 6.08 -7.47 -9.48
N ILE A 228 5.46 -8.50 -10.08
CA ILE A 228 6.07 -9.28 -11.16
C ILE A 228 6.35 -8.38 -12.36
N LEU A 229 5.37 -7.58 -12.80
CA LEU A 229 5.52 -6.71 -13.96
C LEU A 229 6.60 -5.66 -13.76
N THR A 230 6.57 -4.94 -12.63
CA THR A 230 7.52 -3.85 -12.36
C THR A 230 8.93 -4.38 -12.17
N LEU A 231 9.10 -5.40 -11.31
CA LEU A 231 10.44 -5.91 -10.99
C LEU A 231 11.06 -6.72 -12.13
N SER A 232 10.28 -7.33 -13.03
CA SER A 232 10.83 -7.99 -14.21
C SER A 232 11.45 -7.01 -15.22
N ILE A 233 10.94 -5.79 -15.29
CA ILE A 233 11.43 -4.75 -16.21
C ILE A 233 12.60 -3.97 -15.61
N TYR A 234 12.46 -3.49 -14.35
CA TYR A 234 13.45 -2.60 -13.73
C TYR A 234 14.48 -3.31 -12.84
N GLY A 235 14.26 -4.57 -12.49
CA GLY A 235 15.15 -5.39 -11.66
C GLY A 235 14.68 -5.56 -10.22
N PHE A 236 15.24 -6.59 -9.57
CA PHE A 236 14.94 -6.95 -8.17
C PHE A 236 15.96 -6.38 -7.17
N ASP A 237 17.01 -5.71 -7.68
CA ASP A 237 18.10 -5.18 -6.88
C ASP A 237 17.59 -4.14 -5.88
N GLY A 238 18.28 -3.92 -4.77
CA GLY A 238 17.91 -2.92 -3.77
C GLY A 238 16.79 -3.31 -2.79
N ALA A 239 16.28 -4.55 -2.81
CA ALA A 239 15.21 -5.02 -1.92
C ALA A 239 15.50 -4.83 -0.42
N GLN A 240 16.78 -4.94 -0.03
CA GLN A 240 17.24 -4.84 1.35
C GLN A 240 17.58 -3.41 1.77
N LEU A 241 17.59 -2.46 0.83
CA LEU A 241 17.82 -1.06 1.18
C LEU A 241 16.68 -0.53 2.06
N PRO A 242 16.97 0.39 2.99
CA PRO A 242 15.95 1.04 3.78
C PRO A 242 14.96 1.80 2.87
N VAL A 243 13.68 1.82 3.23
CA VAL A 243 12.65 2.52 2.43
C VAL A 243 12.95 4.02 2.25
N TYR A 244 13.60 4.64 3.23
CA TYR A 244 13.99 6.05 3.17
C TYR A 244 15.18 6.36 2.23
N THR A 245 15.71 5.36 1.52
CA THR A 245 16.61 5.56 0.36
C THR A 245 15.85 6.24 -0.79
N ASN A 246 14.57 5.95 -0.97
CA ASN A 246 13.71 6.65 -1.91
C ASN A 246 13.32 8.03 -1.36
N ALA A 247 13.55 9.08 -2.15
CA ALA A 247 13.28 10.47 -1.77
C ALA A 247 11.82 10.71 -1.32
N ALA A 248 10.84 10.01 -1.90
CA ALA A 248 9.44 10.10 -1.51
C ALA A 248 9.16 9.59 -0.09
N TYR A 249 10.10 8.83 0.50
CA TYR A 249 9.96 8.20 1.83
C TYR A 249 11.04 8.65 2.83
N HIS A 250 11.77 9.71 2.56
CA HIS A 250 12.83 10.22 3.46
C HIS A 250 12.35 10.43 4.89
N PHE A 251 11.12 10.93 5.07
CA PHE A 251 10.49 11.14 6.36
C PHE A 251 9.52 10.03 6.77
N SER A 252 9.61 8.84 6.13
CA SER A 252 8.80 7.71 6.54
C SER A 252 8.97 7.40 8.02
N THR A 253 7.87 7.19 8.73
CA THR A 253 7.89 6.81 10.15
C THR A 253 8.23 5.33 10.37
N MET A 254 8.43 4.56 9.30
CA MET A 254 8.80 3.14 9.33
C MET A 254 10.28 2.93 9.03
N ASN A 255 10.99 2.23 9.93
CA ASN A 255 12.38 1.81 9.75
C ASN A 255 12.41 0.38 9.21
N VAL A 256 12.10 0.21 7.91
CA VAL A 256 12.01 -1.10 7.26
C VAL A 256 12.71 -1.06 5.90
N THR A 257 13.03 -2.22 5.37
CA THR A 257 13.55 -2.35 4.00
C THR A 257 12.46 -2.10 2.97
N MET A 258 12.82 -1.84 1.71
CA MET A 258 11.87 -1.63 0.61
C MET A 258 10.94 -2.84 0.44
N LEU A 259 11.48 -4.07 0.47
CA LEU A 259 10.67 -5.29 0.48
C LEU A 259 9.74 -5.35 1.69
N GLY A 260 10.27 -5.05 2.89
CA GLY A 260 9.48 -5.02 4.13
C GLY A 260 8.33 -4.01 4.03
N TYR A 261 8.60 -2.81 3.52
CA TYR A 261 7.57 -1.79 3.32
C TYR A 261 6.48 -2.23 2.35
N TRP A 262 6.86 -2.87 1.22
CA TRP A 262 5.87 -3.41 0.28
C TRP A 262 4.98 -4.48 0.93
N LEU A 263 5.55 -5.39 1.73
CA LEU A 263 4.77 -6.39 2.47
C LEU A 263 3.82 -5.75 3.50
N TYR A 264 4.30 -4.75 4.26
CA TYR A 264 3.44 -3.99 5.19
C TYR A 264 2.32 -3.25 4.44
N ARG A 265 2.62 -2.65 3.29
CA ARG A 265 1.62 -2.00 2.44
C ARG A 265 0.52 -2.97 2.02
N VAL A 266 0.89 -4.13 1.49
CA VAL A 266 -0.07 -5.18 1.08
C VAL A 266 -0.92 -5.65 2.26
N LEU A 267 -0.30 -5.85 3.43
CA LEU A 267 -1.01 -6.27 4.64
C LEU A 267 -2.01 -5.20 5.12
N PHE A 268 -1.62 -3.94 5.17
CA PHE A 268 -2.48 -2.85 5.64
C PHE A 268 -3.61 -2.58 4.66
N GLN A 269 -3.33 -2.61 3.36
CA GLN A 269 -4.36 -2.56 2.32
C GLN A 269 -5.35 -3.72 2.43
N LEU A 270 -4.86 -4.93 2.72
CA LEU A 270 -5.72 -6.09 2.94
C LEU A 270 -6.68 -5.87 4.12
N ILE A 271 -6.19 -5.36 5.26
CA ILE A 271 -7.02 -5.09 6.44
C ILE A 271 -8.07 -4.02 6.11
N ALA A 272 -7.67 -2.91 5.51
CA ALA A 272 -8.58 -1.82 5.12
C ALA A 272 -9.64 -2.30 4.12
N LEU A 273 -9.24 -3.05 3.08
CA LEU A 273 -10.17 -3.59 2.08
C LEU A 273 -11.11 -4.65 2.67
N CYS A 274 -10.64 -5.47 3.63
CA CYS A 274 -11.52 -6.38 4.37
C CYS A 274 -12.54 -5.59 5.20
N CYS A 275 -12.13 -4.52 5.87
CA CYS A 275 -13.04 -3.62 6.60
C CYS A 275 -14.10 -3.04 5.66
N MET A 276 -13.66 -2.47 4.53
CA MET A 276 -14.56 -1.94 3.49
C MET A 276 -15.49 -3.01 2.93
N GLY A 277 -14.98 -4.22 2.65
CA GLY A 277 -15.78 -5.34 2.16
C GLY A 277 -16.90 -5.73 3.13
N VAL A 278 -16.62 -5.74 4.43
CA VAL A 278 -17.62 -6.05 5.45
C VAL A 278 -18.65 -4.91 5.60
N ILE A 279 -18.23 -3.65 5.48
CA ILE A 279 -19.14 -2.50 5.46
C ILE A 279 -20.07 -2.60 4.25
N ILE A 280 -19.54 -2.84 3.05
CA ILE A 280 -20.34 -3.02 1.82
C ILE A 280 -21.34 -4.17 1.99
N LEU A 281 -20.92 -5.28 2.58
CA LEU A 281 -21.79 -6.42 2.84
C LEU A 281 -22.94 -6.05 3.79
N THR A 282 -22.69 -5.23 4.82
CA THR A 282 -23.74 -4.78 5.76
C THR A 282 -24.74 -3.84 5.11
N ILE A 283 -24.32 -2.97 4.19
CA ILE A 283 -25.18 -2.11 3.37
C ILE A 283 -26.05 -2.98 2.47
N SER A 284 -25.44 -3.91 1.72
CA SER A 284 -26.15 -4.84 0.81
C SER A 284 -27.24 -5.63 1.53
N ARG A 285 -27.00 -6.00 2.79
CA ARG A 285 -27.99 -6.73 3.61
C ARG A 285 -29.28 -5.93 3.86
N ARG A 286 -29.27 -4.61 3.75
CA ARG A 286 -30.46 -3.77 4.02
C ARG A 286 -31.26 -3.43 2.78
N ILE A 287 -30.68 -3.59 1.59
CA ILE A 287 -31.26 -3.14 0.32
C ILE A 287 -31.77 -4.35 -0.46
N LYS A 288 -33.02 -4.28 -0.99
CA LYS A 288 -33.62 -5.35 -1.80
C LYS A 288 -33.18 -5.27 -3.26
N ASN A 289 -33.11 -4.09 -3.84
CA ASN A 289 -32.78 -3.88 -5.25
C ASN A 289 -31.25 -3.88 -5.45
N PRO A 290 -30.68 -4.78 -6.30
CA PRO A 290 -29.24 -4.83 -6.57
C PRO A 290 -28.64 -3.55 -7.13
N MET A 291 -29.34 -2.89 -8.05
CA MET A 291 -28.85 -1.63 -8.64
C MET A 291 -28.75 -0.52 -7.60
N MET A 292 -29.79 -0.34 -6.77
CA MET A 292 -29.74 0.61 -5.66
C MET A 292 -28.63 0.26 -4.66
N SER A 293 -28.39 -1.02 -4.40
CA SER A 293 -27.32 -1.46 -3.51
C SER A 293 -25.93 -1.06 -4.04
N ILE A 294 -25.70 -1.18 -5.35
CA ILE A 294 -24.47 -0.74 -6.00
C ILE A 294 -24.33 0.78 -5.92
N MET A 295 -25.39 1.54 -6.27
CA MET A 295 -25.35 3.01 -6.26
C MET A 295 -25.06 3.56 -4.87
N ILE A 296 -25.73 3.06 -3.83
CA ILE A 296 -25.53 3.49 -2.43
C ILE A 296 -24.12 3.11 -1.96
N THR A 297 -23.65 1.91 -2.30
CA THR A 297 -22.30 1.48 -1.97
C THR A 297 -21.24 2.38 -2.63
N PHE A 298 -21.44 2.70 -3.91
CA PHE A 298 -20.55 3.56 -4.65
C PHE A 298 -20.50 4.97 -4.03
N ALA A 299 -21.67 5.57 -3.76
CA ALA A 299 -21.75 6.88 -3.12
C ALA A 299 -21.08 6.89 -1.74
N PHE A 300 -21.29 5.84 -0.93
CA PHE A 300 -20.70 5.72 0.40
C PHE A 300 -19.18 5.58 0.36
N VAL A 301 -18.65 4.66 -0.47
CA VAL A 301 -17.21 4.43 -0.59
C VAL A 301 -16.50 5.65 -1.17
N SER A 302 -17.07 6.28 -2.22
CA SER A 302 -16.53 7.52 -2.79
C SER A 302 -16.54 8.67 -1.77
N GLY A 303 -17.60 8.77 -0.97
CA GLY A 303 -17.66 9.74 0.12
C GLY A 303 -16.56 9.54 1.16
N LEU A 304 -16.26 8.28 1.56
CA LEU A 304 -15.16 7.97 2.48
C LEU A 304 -13.79 8.30 1.87
N LEU A 305 -13.58 8.02 0.58
CA LEU A 305 -12.34 8.36 -0.10
C LEU A 305 -12.14 9.89 -0.14
N LEU A 306 -13.16 10.66 -0.48
CA LEU A 306 -13.12 12.12 -0.48
C LEU A 306 -12.83 12.69 0.92
N LEU A 307 -13.47 12.14 1.96
CA LEU A 307 -13.18 12.53 3.35
C LEU A 307 -11.71 12.25 3.73
N GLY A 308 -11.11 11.19 3.21
CA GLY A 308 -9.69 10.90 3.39
C GLY A 308 -8.76 11.98 2.82
N GLU A 309 -9.16 12.62 1.72
CA GLU A 309 -8.36 13.72 1.11
C GLU A 309 -8.48 15.03 1.92
N THR A 310 -9.54 15.24 2.70
CA THR A 310 -9.76 16.47 3.48
C THR A 310 -9.10 16.48 4.86
N GLY A 311 -8.19 15.54 5.15
CA GLY A 311 -7.44 15.48 6.41
C GLY A 311 -8.02 14.55 7.49
N PHE A 312 -9.20 13.96 7.28
CA PHE A 312 -9.77 12.94 8.17
C PHE A 312 -9.16 11.54 7.96
N THR A 313 -7.86 11.47 7.67
CA THR A 313 -7.18 10.20 7.38
C THR A 313 -7.14 9.25 8.57
N THR A 314 -6.94 9.79 9.77
CA THR A 314 -6.76 9.01 11.01
C THR A 314 -8.02 8.25 11.45
N TRP A 315 -9.20 8.81 11.21
CA TRP A 315 -10.48 8.23 11.63
C TRP A 315 -11.26 7.58 10.48
N ASN A 316 -10.62 7.44 9.33
CA ASN A 316 -11.22 6.92 8.12
C ASN A 316 -10.68 5.51 7.83
N PRO A 317 -11.53 4.49 7.69
CA PRO A 317 -11.09 3.13 7.33
C PRO A 317 -10.40 3.06 5.95
N CYS A 318 -10.54 4.08 5.11
CA CYS A 318 -9.79 4.18 3.86
C CYS A 318 -8.36 4.71 4.02
N GLY A 319 -7.97 5.20 5.21
CA GLY A 319 -6.66 5.82 5.44
C GLY A 319 -5.47 4.91 5.18
N LEU A 320 -5.61 3.60 5.38
CA LEU A 320 -4.55 2.62 5.10
C LEU A 320 -4.49 2.17 3.63
N LEU A 321 -5.44 2.57 2.78
CA LEU A 321 -5.40 2.25 1.35
C LEU A 321 -4.24 2.95 0.65
N TYR A 322 -3.92 4.16 1.09
CA TYR A 322 -2.82 4.99 0.60
C TYR A 322 -1.76 5.17 1.67
N LEU A 323 -1.09 4.06 2.02
CA LEU A 323 -0.13 4.01 3.13
C LEU A 323 0.97 5.07 3.01
N ASN A 324 1.39 5.41 1.80
CA ASN A 324 2.44 6.41 1.55
C ASN A 324 2.10 7.77 2.18
N LYS A 325 0.83 8.20 2.11
CA LYS A 325 0.40 9.47 2.72
C LYS A 325 0.44 9.40 4.25
N THR A 326 -0.04 8.30 4.83
CA THR A 326 -0.17 8.14 6.29
C THR A 326 1.14 7.81 7.00
N VAL A 327 2.09 7.16 6.32
CA VAL A 327 3.40 6.81 6.89
C VAL A 327 4.40 7.96 6.78
N ASN A 328 4.28 8.81 5.75
CA ASN A 328 5.06 10.04 5.64
C ASN A 328 4.47 11.18 6.49
N ASP A 329 3.26 11.00 7.03
CA ASP A 329 2.67 11.93 7.97
C ASP A 329 3.29 11.75 9.35
N VAL A 330 4.06 12.75 9.77
CA VAL A 330 4.81 12.78 11.04
C VAL A 330 3.88 13.13 12.21
N THR A 331 2.57 13.27 11.96
CA THR A 331 1.62 13.60 13.02
C THR A 331 1.46 12.44 13.99
N CYS A 332 1.63 12.77 15.28
CA CYS A 332 1.41 11.85 16.38
C CYS A 332 0.21 12.29 17.21
N ILE A 333 -0.58 11.33 17.63
CA ILE A 333 -1.69 11.53 18.58
C ILE A 333 -1.29 10.89 19.91
N THR A 334 -1.31 11.67 20.98
CA THR A 334 -0.97 11.19 22.32
C THR A 334 -2.22 10.69 23.04
N ILE A 335 -2.24 9.40 23.37
CA ILE A 335 -3.32 8.72 24.09
C ILE A 335 -2.71 8.06 25.35
N PHE A 336 -3.23 8.32 26.54
CA PHE A 336 -2.79 7.72 27.80
C PHE A 336 -1.25 7.71 28.01
N HIS A 337 -0.58 8.85 27.79
CA HIS A 337 0.88 9.01 27.92
C HIS A 337 1.73 8.25 26.89
N HIS A 338 1.13 7.75 25.83
CA HIS A 338 1.85 7.15 24.69
C HIS A 338 1.53 7.92 23.41
N SER A 339 2.53 8.17 22.59
CA SER A 339 2.37 8.79 21.28
C SER A 339 2.30 7.72 20.18
N PHE A 340 1.25 7.79 19.37
CA PHE A 340 1.00 6.88 18.25
C PHE A 340 0.99 7.66 16.95
N TYR A 341 1.57 7.10 15.91
CA TYR A 341 1.42 7.63 14.55
C TYR A 341 0.01 7.40 14.01
N THR A 342 -0.41 8.26 13.09
CA THR A 342 -1.75 8.22 12.48
C THR A 342 -2.10 6.84 11.92
N TYR A 343 -1.18 6.20 11.17
CA TYR A 343 -1.42 4.87 10.59
C TYR A 343 -1.66 3.77 11.64
N GLN A 344 -1.04 3.88 12.84
CA GLN A 344 -1.24 2.90 13.92
C GLN A 344 -2.66 2.98 14.48
N ILE A 345 -3.18 4.20 14.62
CA ILE A 345 -4.54 4.44 15.11
C ILE A 345 -5.56 3.98 14.08
N THR A 346 -5.33 4.29 12.80
CA THR A 346 -6.20 3.83 11.71
C THR A 346 -6.23 2.29 11.63
N LEU A 347 -5.08 1.64 11.77
CA LEU A 347 -4.99 0.18 11.81
C LEU A 347 -5.79 -0.42 12.98
N LEU A 348 -5.64 0.17 14.17
CA LEU A 348 -6.37 -0.26 15.35
C LEU A 348 -7.89 -0.10 15.14
N LEU A 349 -8.32 1.01 14.56
CA LEU A 349 -9.72 1.28 14.23
C LEU A 349 -10.28 0.23 13.25
N ASP A 350 -9.58 -0.09 12.17
CA ASP A 350 -9.99 -1.08 11.18
C ASP A 350 -10.12 -2.48 11.82
N VAL A 351 -9.13 -2.87 12.63
CA VAL A 351 -9.17 -4.14 13.36
C VAL A 351 -10.34 -4.17 14.35
N CYS A 352 -10.60 -3.07 15.07
CA CYS A 352 -11.74 -2.97 15.99
C CYS A 352 -13.09 -3.09 15.24
N ILE A 353 -13.24 -2.46 14.08
CA ILE A 353 -14.45 -2.58 13.25
C ILE A 353 -14.66 -4.04 12.82
N LEU A 354 -13.62 -4.70 12.32
CA LEU A 354 -13.69 -6.11 11.93
C LEU A 354 -14.07 -7.01 13.11
N LEU A 355 -13.46 -6.80 14.28
CA LEU A 355 -13.78 -7.55 15.51
C LEU A 355 -15.21 -7.31 15.99
N MET A 356 -15.68 -6.06 16.00
CA MET A 356 -17.06 -5.73 16.39
C MET A 356 -18.08 -6.43 15.49
N ILE A 357 -17.88 -6.44 14.19
CA ILE A 357 -18.79 -7.10 13.25
C ILE A 357 -18.72 -8.62 13.43
N PHE A 358 -17.54 -9.19 13.64
CA PHE A 358 -17.38 -10.61 13.93
C PHE A 358 -18.08 -11.01 15.25
N LEU A 359 -17.92 -10.23 16.32
CA LEU A 359 -18.60 -10.44 17.60
C LEU A 359 -20.11 -10.27 17.48
N TYR A 360 -20.59 -9.27 16.74
CA TYR A 360 -22.02 -9.06 16.46
C TYR A 360 -22.64 -10.29 15.76
N THR A 361 -21.95 -10.84 14.76
CA THR A 361 -22.40 -12.07 14.08
C THR A 361 -22.40 -13.29 14.99
N ARG A 362 -21.56 -13.29 16.04
CA ARG A 362 -21.51 -14.36 17.05
C ARG A 362 -22.56 -14.16 18.16
N TYR A 363 -22.79 -12.92 18.58
CA TYR A 363 -23.74 -12.58 19.66
C TYR A 363 -25.20 -12.80 19.24
N THR A 364 -25.59 -12.46 18.05
CA THR A 364 -26.92 -12.76 17.49
C THR A 364 -27.22 -14.26 17.46
N ARG A 365 -26.20 -15.11 17.65
CA ARG A 365 -26.32 -16.55 17.83
C ARG A 365 -26.95 -16.92 19.18
N ARG A 366 -26.58 -16.27 20.29
CA ARG A 366 -27.02 -16.66 21.65
C ARG A 366 -28.48 -16.29 21.95
N ARG A 367 -28.98 -15.18 21.41
CA ARG A 367 -30.36 -14.70 21.66
C ARG A 367 -31.46 -15.46 20.94
N LYS A 368 -31.15 -16.25 19.91
CA LYS A 368 -32.15 -17.04 19.16
C LYS A 368 -32.11 -18.55 19.48
N SER A 369 -31.26 -18.97 20.40
CA SER A 369 -31.20 -20.34 20.93
C SER A 369 -31.79 -20.47 22.35
N LEU A 370 -32.34 -19.37 22.87
CA LEU A 370 -33.25 -19.28 24.04
C LEU A 370 -34.66 -18.96 23.54
#